data_c811ef7069ab99808e8eab234b5bbfa9
#
_entry.id   c811ef7069ab99808e8eab234b5bbfa9
#
_cell.length_a   1.000
_cell.length_b   1.000
_cell.length_c   1.000
_cell.angle_alpha   90.00
_cell.angle_beta   90.00
_cell.angle_gamma   90.00
#
_symmetry.space_group_name_H-M   'P 1'
#
loop_
_entity.id
_entity.type
_entity.pdbx_description
1 polymer ?
#
loop_
_entity_poly.entity_id
_entity_poly.type
_entity_poly.pdbx_seq_one_letter_code
_entity_poly.pdbx_strand_id
1 'polypeptide(L)'
;MTVEIAVQDVEGARIAHEEGADRVELCAALMGTGGLTPSFGMIQACSHVGVPQGVQVLIRPRGGSFAFTDEEKYVQIADVRSAILAGASGVVVGGMTEDGRIDVPFTRALAEAARNEAVRCNRKVQVTYHRAFDMLDDQFAALDTLIELGFTRVLTSGGAACVPDGLGRLRELFEYAAGRIQIQAGGGVTVDLIPALKETGVSAIHLSAKRTMTSDGGPGGGGNGVMVCRTDRDVVRAAVAAAR
;
A
#
# COMPACT_ATOMS: atom_id res chain seq x y z
N MET A 1 -12.74 -11.23 4.65
CA MET A 1 -11.36 -10.71 4.59
C MET A 1 -11.37 -9.44 3.75
N THR A 2 -10.70 -8.35 4.18
CA THR A 2 -10.63 -7.10 3.40
C THR A 2 -9.78 -7.27 2.15
N VAL A 3 -10.29 -6.84 1.00
CA VAL A 3 -9.56 -6.87 -0.28
C VAL A 3 -9.15 -5.46 -0.68
N GLU A 4 -7.84 -5.26 -0.83
CA GLU A 4 -7.24 -4.02 -1.33
C GLU A 4 -6.60 -4.27 -2.70
N ILE A 5 -6.96 -3.44 -3.68
CA ILE A 5 -6.40 -3.50 -5.03
C ILE A 5 -5.43 -2.34 -5.25
N ALA A 6 -4.19 -2.66 -5.66
CA ALA A 6 -3.25 -1.64 -6.10
C ALA A 6 -3.64 -1.14 -7.50
N VAL A 7 -3.85 0.17 -7.61
CA VAL A 7 -4.31 0.84 -8.83
C VAL A 7 -3.40 2.01 -9.19
N GLN A 8 -3.38 2.41 -10.46
CA GLN A 8 -2.55 3.52 -10.94
C GLN A 8 -3.36 4.69 -11.52
N ASP A 9 -4.66 4.48 -11.70
CA ASP A 9 -5.53 5.45 -12.37
C ASP A 9 -6.99 5.31 -11.89
N VAL A 10 -7.82 6.26 -12.35
CA VAL A 10 -9.25 6.32 -12.02
C VAL A 10 -10.03 5.12 -12.56
N GLU A 11 -9.62 4.61 -13.73
CA GLU A 11 -10.24 3.41 -14.33
C GLU A 11 -10.04 2.20 -13.41
N GLY A 12 -8.80 1.99 -12.91
CA GLY A 12 -8.50 0.92 -11.98
C GLY A 12 -9.26 1.06 -10.67
N ALA A 13 -9.37 2.27 -10.13
CA ALA A 13 -10.17 2.52 -8.93
C ALA A 13 -11.66 2.21 -9.14
N ARG A 14 -12.21 2.58 -10.31
CA ARG A 14 -13.60 2.28 -10.68
C ARG A 14 -13.85 0.80 -10.83
N ILE A 15 -12.97 0.07 -11.54
CA ILE A 15 -13.05 -1.39 -11.67
C ILE A 15 -13.03 -2.04 -10.28
N ALA A 16 -12.11 -1.65 -9.41
CA ALA A 16 -12.01 -2.18 -8.06
C ALA A 16 -13.32 -1.96 -7.26
N HIS A 17 -13.90 -0.76 -7.36
CA HIS A 17 -15.16 -0.43 -6.72
C HIS A 17 -16.34 -1.26 -7.25
N GLU A 18 -16.52 -1.32 -8.57
CA GLU A 18 -17.61 -2.04 -9.23
C GLU A 18 -17.56 -3.56 -8.96
N GLU A 19 -16.38 -4.14 -8.83
CA GLU A 19 -16.19 -5.56 -8.54
C GLU A 19 -16.15 -5.86 -7.03
N GLY A 20 -16.42 -4.85 -6.17
CA GLY A 20 -16.63 -5.03 -4.74
C GLY A 20 -15.37 -5.12 -3.88
N ALA A 21 -14.24 -4.58 -4.33
CA ALA A 21 -13.09 -4.39 -3.48
C ALA A 21 -13.42 -3.43 -2.33
N ASP A 22 -12.83 -3.69 -1.16
CA ASP A 22 -13.13 -2.89 0.03
C ASP A 22 -12.39 -1.54 0.00
N ARG A 23 -11.15 -1.50 -0.52
CA ARG A 23 -10.35 -0.29 -0.68
C ARG A 23 -9.35 -0.43 -1.83
N VAL A 24 -8.72 0.67 -2.19
CA VAL A 24 -7.62 0.69 -3.17
C VAL A 24 -6.39 1.34 -2.57
N GLU A 25 -5.21 0.85 -2.98
CA GLU A 25 -3.96 1.58 -2.83
C GLU A 25 -3.63 2.25 -4.17
N LEU A 26 -3.55 3.58 -4.17
CA LEU A 26 -3.22 4.36 -5.34
C LEU A 26 -1.73 4.65 -5.39
N CYS A 27 -1.09 4.24 -6.47
CA CYS A 27 0.33 4.43 -6.74
C CYS A 27 0.53 4.97 -8.15
N ALA A 28 1.61 5.69 -8.38
CA ALA A 28 2.15 5.90 -9.72
C ALA A 28 3.26 4.89 -10.01
N ALA A 29 3.53 4.61 -11.29
CA ALA A 29 4.70 3.86 -11.75
C ALA A 29 4.93 2.50 -11.05
N LEU A 30 3.89 1.72 -10.80
CA LEU A 30 3.99 0.39 -10.14
C LEU A 30 4.95 -0.55 -10.87
N MET A 31 4.95 -0.51 -12.21
CA MET A 31 5.88 -1.30 -13.01
C MET A 31 7.27 -0.65 -12.96
N GLY A 32 8.27 -1.43 -12.60
CA GLY A 32 9.67 -1.02 -12.59
C GLY A 32 10.15 -0.31 -11.32
N THR A 33 9.28 0.41 -10.58
CA THR A 33 9.69 1.10 -9.35
C THR A 33 9.10 0.48 -8.07
N GLY A 34 8.06 -0.32 -8.19
CA GLY A 34 7.27 -0.82 -7.06
C GLY A 34 6.28 0.21 -6.50
N GLY A 35 6.07 1.31 -7.21
CA GLY A 35 5.14 2.37 -6.86
C GLY A 35 5.83 3.65 -6.35
N LEU A 36 5.26 4.78 -6.73
CA LEU A 36 5.65 6.13 -6.31
C LEU A 36 4.40 6.92 -5.91
N THR A 37 4.60 8.08 -5.26
CA THR A 37 3.51 9.01 -4.93
C THR A 37 2.78 9.45 -6.20
N PRO A 38 1.45 9.29 -6.29
CA PRO A 38 0.66 9.78 -7.41
C PRO A 38 0.47 11.32 -7.33
N SER A 39 0.11 11.93 -8.46
CA SER A 39 -0.18 13.38 -8.50
C SER A 39 -1.42 13.73 -7.67
N PHE A 40 -1.47 14.98 -7.18
CA PHE A 40 -2.63 15.53 -6.46
C PHE A 40 -3.95 15.32 -7.23
N GLY A 41 -3.96 15.63 -8.54
CA GLY A 41 -5.15 15.47 -9.38
C GLY A 41 -5.59 14.01 -9.52
N MET A 42 -4.65 13.06 -9.59
CA MET A 42 -4.97 11.64 -9.62
C MET A 42 -5.59 11.17 -8.31
N ILE A 43 -5.04 11.61 -7.16
CA ILE A 43 -5.58 11.30 -5.84
C ILE A 43 -7.00 11.83 -5.71
N GLN A 44 -7.21 13.10 -6.08
CA GLN A 44 -8.52 13.74 -6.01
C GLN A 44 -9.54 12.99 -6.87
N ALA A 45 -9.20 12.69 -8.11
CA ALA A 45 -10.11 11.97 -9.02
C ALA A 45 -10.46 10.56 -8.52
N CYS A 46 -9.49 9.79 -8.03
CA CYS A 46 -9.74 8.46 -7.46
C CYS A 46 -10.57 8.51 -6.17
N SER A 47 -10.39 9.54 -5.34
CA SER A 47 -11.14 9.71 -4.10
C SER A 47 -12.64 9.93 -4.33
N HIS A 48 -13.03 10.42 -5.50
CA HIS A 48 -14.44 10.61 -5.89
C HIS A 48 -15.12 9.34 -6.44
N VAL A 49 -14.38 8.25 -6.64
CA VAL A 49 -14.96 6.99 -7.13
C VAL A 49 -15.91 6.35 -6.12
N GLY A 50 -15.69 6.58 -4.82
CA GLY A 50 -16.59 6.08 -3.77
C GLY A 50 -16.29 4.66 -3.31
N VAL A 51 -15.03 4.21 -3.40
CA VAL A 51 -14.61 2.91 -2.84
C VAL A 51 -14.95 2.85 -1.34
N PRO A 52 -15.53 1.77 -0.82
CA PRO A 52 -16.13 1.74 0.54
C PRO A 52 -15.21 2.17 1.68
N GLN A 53 -13.97 1.67 1.73
CA GLN A 53 -12.94 2.04 2.71
C GLN A 53 -11.96 3.09 2.14
N GLY A 54 -12.26 3.66 0.98
CA GLY A 54 -11.58 4.76 0.33
C GLY A 54 -10.24 4.39 -0.32
N VAL A 55 -9.48 5.45 -0.57
CA VAL A 55 -8.19 5.41 -1.27
C VAL A 55 -7.07 5.53 -0.25
N GLN A 56 -6.19 4.55 -0.21
CA GLN A 56 -4.90 4.60 0.48
C GLN A 56 -3.84 5.09 -0.52
N VAL A 57 -3.07 6.10 -0.19
CA VAL A 57 -2.12 6.71 -1.12
C VAL A 57 -0.70 6.34 -0.73
N LEU A 58 0.04 5.73 -1.67
CA LEU A 58 1.45 5.47 -1.46
C LEU A 58 2.23 6.79 -1.45
N ILE A 59 3.01 7.00 -0.41
CA ILE A 59 3.92 8.13 -0.27
C ILE A 59 5.35 7.61 -0.39
N ARG A 60 5.93 7.79 -1.56
CA ARG A 60 7.29 7.35 -1.89
C ARG A 60 7.85 8.20 -3.00
N PRO A 61 8.92 8.99 -2.76
CA PRO A 61 9.40 9.98 -3.73
C PRO A 61 10.19 9.36 -4.88
N ARG A 62 10.78 8.18 -4.68
CA ARG A 62 11.61 7.47 -5.66
C ARG A 62 11.61 5.97 -5.44
N GLY A 63 12.03 5.21 -6.44
CA GLY A 63 12.37 3.79 -6.31
C GLY A 63 13.66 3.55 -5.51
N GLY A 64 14.01 2.27 -5.31
CA GLY A 64 15.19 1.83 -4.57
C GLY A 64 14.97 1.79 -3.06
N SER A 65 16.03 2.07 -2.31
CA SER A 65 16.11 1.97 -0.84
C SER A 65 15.04 2.79 -0.11
N PHE A 66 14.68 2.37 1.09
CA PHE A 66 13.78 3.08 2.00
C PHE A 66 14.52 3.92 3.06
N ALA A 67 15.84 4.00 2.97
CA ALA A 67 16.61 5.03 3.67
C ALA A 67 16.59 6.30 2.83
N PHE A 68 16.12 7.39 3.42
CA PHE A 68 15.86 8.65 2.71
C PHE A 68 16.72 9.78 3.26
N THR A 69 17.12 10.72 2.38
CA THR A 69 17.77 11.96 2.80
C THR A 69 16.77 12.88 3.53
N ASP A 70 17.27 13.91 4.21
CA ASP A 70 16.39 14.85 4.92
C ASP A 70 15.47 15.61 3.97
N GLU A 71 15.92 15.93 2.74
CA GLU A 71 15.10 16.54 1.70
C GLU A 71 13.99 15.58 1.24
N GLU A 72 14.30 14.30 1.04
CA GLU A 72 13.31 13.28 0.66
C GLU A 72 12.29 13.03 1.79
N LYS A 73 12.71 13.09 3.05
CA LYS A 73 11.82 13.02 4.22
C LYS A 73 10.88 14.23 4.25
N TYR A 74 11.41 15.44 4.00
CA TYR A 74 10.60 16.66 3.93
C TYR A 74 9.53 16.56 2.83
N VAL A 75 9.91 16.11 1.62
CA VAL A 75 8.99 15.90 0.51
C VAL A 75 7.87 14.93 0.90
N GLN A 76 8.20 13.80 1.52
CA GLN A 76 7.19 12.81 1.92
C GLN A 76 6.21 13.35 2.97
N ILE A 77 6.68 14.15 3.92
CA ILE A 77 5.79 14.80 4.92
C ILE A 77 4.83 15.79 4.24
N ALA A 78 5.29 16.52 3.22
CA ALA A 78 4.45 17.41 2.43
C ALA A 78 3.43 16.63 1.58
N ASP A 79 3.86 15.52 0.97
CA ASP A 79 3.01 14.64 0.18
C ASP A 79 1.91 13.98 1.02
N VAL A 80 2.20 13.57 2.26
CA VAL A 80 1.20 13.07 3.22
C VAL A 80 0.06 14.09 3.40
N ARG A 81 0.40 15.35 3.65
CA ARG A 81 -0.59 16.41 3.83
C ARG A 81 -1.39 16.65 2.55
N SER A 82 -0.69 16.73 1.42
CA SER A 82 -1.31 16.93 0.10
C SER A 82 -2.27 15.78 -0.25
N ALA A 83 -1.90 14.53 0.03
CA ALA A 83 -2.75 13.38 -0.23
C ALA A 83 -4.06 13.43 0.57
N ILE A 84 -4.00 13.77 1.85
CA ILE A 84 -5.19 13.87 2.70
C ILE A 84 -6.07 15.04 2.26
N LEU A 85 -5.48 16.18 1.94
CA LEU A 85 -6.18 17.35 1.39
C LEU A 85 -6.90 17.01 0.07
N ALA A 86 -6.26 16.19 -0.80
CA ALA A 86 -6.84 15.70 -2.06
C ALA A 86 -7.96 14.67 -1.88
N GLY A 87 -8.22 14.19 -0.66
CA GLY A 87 -9.33 13.27 -0.38
C GLY A 87 -8.93 11.86 0.00
N ALA A 88 -7.64 11.55 0.15
CA ALA A 88 -7.20 10.23 0.59
C ALA A 88 -7.83 9.81 1.92
N SER A 89 -8.23 8.56 2.04
CA SER A 89 -8.74 7.95 3.28
C SER A 89 -7.63 7.36 4.15
N GLY A 90 -6.42 7.32 3.62
CA GLY A 90 -5.22 6.92 4.34
C GLY A 90 -3.98 7.10 3.49
N VAL A 91 -2.84 6.89 4.14
CA VAL A 91 -1.52 6.95 3.50
C VAL A 91 -0.74 5.68 3.80
N VAL A 92 0.07 5.28 2.83
CA VAL A 92 0.97 4.13 2.91
C VAL A 92 2.39 4.68 2.89
N VAL A 93 3.08 4.55 4.00
CA VAL A 93 4.34 5.22 4.30
C VAL A 93 5.35 4.24 4.89
N GLY A 94 6.60 4.65 4.98
CA GLY A 94 7.63 3.92 5.70
C GLY A 94 8.99 4.52 5.45
N GLY A 95 9.90 4.31 6.39
CA GLY A 95 11.27 4.76 6.31
C GLY A 95 12.17 3.89 7.18
N MET A 96 13.37 3.68 6.69
CA MET A 96 14.41 2.89 7.37
C MET A 96 15.65 3.74 7.59
N THR A 97 16.40 3.37 8.58
CA THR A 97 17.78 3.81 8.77
C THR A 97 18.71 3.04 7.83
N GLU A 98 19.92 3.52 7.60
CA GLU A 98 20.91 2.83 6.75
C GLU A 98 21.31 1.46 7.33
N ASP A 99 21.21 1.30 8.64
CA ASP A 99 21.50 0.04 9.36
C ASP A 99 20.28 -0.91 9.44
N GLY A 100 19.26 -0.71 8.62
CA GLY A 100 18.15 -1.68 8.43
C GLY A 100 17.08 -1.68 9.51
N ARG A 101 16.98 -0.63 10.33
CA ARG A 101 15.94 -0.48 11.35
C ARG A 101 14.86 0.53 10.92
N ILE A 102 13.72 0.55 11.60
CA ILE A 102 12.74 1.64 11.41
C ILE A 102 13.40 2.97 11.79
N ASP A 103 13.30 3.96 10.89
CA ASP A 103 13.60 5.35 11.23
C ASP A 103 12.43 5.90 12.08
N VAL A 104 12.51 5.69 13.39
CA VAL A 104 11.43 6.01 14.33
C VAL A 104 11.08 7.51 14.32
N PRO A 105 12.04 8.45 14.35
CA PRO A 105 11.71 9.88 14.27
C PRO A 105 10.96 10.24 12.99
N PHE A 106 11.41 9.76 11.85
CA PHE A 106 10.77 10.03 10.58
C PHE A 106 9.40 9.36 10.46
N THR A 107 9.28 8.09 10.85
CA THR A 107 8.03 7.32 10.84
C THR A 107 6.97 7.98 11.74
N ARG A 108 7.37 8.50 12.89
CA ARG A 108 6.53 9.31 13.78
C ARG A 108 6.05 10.58 13.08
N ALA A 109 6.96 11.33 12.44
CA ALA A 109 6.63 12.57 11.74
C ALA A 109 5.61 12.36 10.61
N LEU A 110 5.72 11.25 9.86
CA LEU A 110 4.75 10.88 8.82
C LEU A 110 3.35 10.61 9.43
N ALA A 111 3.29 9.82 10.52
CA ALA A 111 2.02 9.51 11.18
C ALA A 111 1.37 10.75 11.80
N GLU A 112 2.16 11.63 12.41
CA GLU A 112 1.68 12.90 12.96
C GLU A 112 1.19 13.86 11.87
N ALA A 113 1.92 13.97 10.75
CA ALA A 113 1.48 14.77 9.60
C ALA A 113 0.12 14.30 9.07
N ALA A 114 -0.08 12.98 8.97
CA ALA A 114 -1.34 12.39 8.56
C ALA A 114 -2.49 12.74 9.53
N ARG A 115 -2.28 12.55 10.82
CA ARG A 115 -3.31 12.83 11.85
C ARG A 115 -3.64 14.31 11.94
N ASN A 116 -2.63 15.17 11.93
CA ASN A 116 -2.82 16.60 12.01
C ASN A 116 -3.62 17.14 10.81
N GLU A 117 -3.31 16.69 9.60
CA GLU A 117 -4.05 17.09 8.41
C GLU A 117 -5.47 16.51 8.39
N ALA A 118 -5.66 15.29 8.89
CA ALA A 118 -6.98 14.69 9.06
C ALA A 118 -7.89 15.51 9.98
N VAL A 119 -7.35 15.99 11.12
CA VAL A 119 -8.06 16.89 12.02
C VAL A 119 -8.45 18.19 11.32
N ARG A 120 -7.52 18.80 10.57
CA ARG A 120 -7.78 20.03 9.81
C ARG A 120 -8.89 19.85 8.76
N CYS A 121 -8.93 18.68 8.13
CA CYS A 121 -9.95 18.32 7.15
C CYS A 121 -11.25 17.76 7.76
N ASN A 122 -11.34 17.67 9.09
CA ASN A 122 -12.44 17.02 9.81
C ASN A 122 -12.73 15.59 9.33
N ARG A 123 -11.66 14.78 9.16
CA ARG A 123 -11.71 13.41 8.63
C ARG A 123 -10.96 12.44 9.54
N LYS A 124 -11.29 11.16 9.41
CA LYS A 124 -10.46 10.06 9.94
C LYS A 124 -9.60 9.51 8.81
N VAL A 125 -8.33 9.24 9.09
CA VAL A 125 -7.41 8.63 8.12
C VAL A 125 -6.71 7.43 8.72
N GLN A 126 -6.34 6.50 7.86
CA GLN A 126 -5.55 5.33 8.21
C GLN A 126 -4.09 5.56 7.85
N VAL A 127 -3.18 4.97 8.62
CA VAL A 127 -1.74 5.00 8.33
C VAL A 127 -1.24 3.58 8.25
N THR A 128 -0.71 3.21 7.08
CA THR A 128 -0.17 1.88 6.79
C THR A 128 1.35 1.96 6.67
N TYR A 129 2.08 1.06 7.32
CA TYR A 129 3.51 0.90 7.07
C TYR A 129 3.69 -0.09 5.91
N HIS A 130 4.42 0.33 4.87
CA HIS A 130 4.58 -0.44 3.64
C HIS A 130 5.63 -1.55 3.76
N ARG A 131 5.94 -2.21 2.65
CA ARG A 131 6.85 -3.37 2.55
C ARG A 131 8.31 -3.11 2.93
N ALA A 132 8.71 -1.90 3.34
CA ALA A 132 9.96 -1.71 4.07
C ALA A 132 10.02 -2.59 5.34
N PHE A 133 8.85 -2.95 5.89
CA PHE A 133 8.73 -3.90 6.99
C PHE A 133 9.36 -5.27 6.70
N ASP A 134 9.30 -5.72 5.45
CA ASP A 134 9.86 -7.01 5.03
C ASP A 134 11.40 -7.03 5.02
N MET A 135 12.04 -5.86 5.12
CA MET A 135 13.50 -5.72 5.15
C MET A 135 14.06 -5.59 6.57
N LEU A 136 13.20 -5.55 7.58
CA LEU A 136 13.61 -5.38 8.98
C LEU A 136 14.05 -6.72 9.59
N ASP A 137 15.16 -6.72 10.33
CA ASP A 137 15.70 -7.92 10.96
C ASP A 137 14.78 -8.47 12.05
N ASP A 138 14.21 -7.59 12.90
CA ASP A 138 13.27 -7.94 13.96
C ASP A 138 11.89 -7.35 13.68
N GLN A 139 11.05 -8.15 13.03
CA GLN A 139 9.69 -7.76 12.69
C GLN A 139 8.75 -7.66 13.90
N PHE A 140 9.02 -8.37 14.99
CA PHE A 140 8.18 -8.29 16.19
C PHE A 140 8.44 -6.99 16.96
N ALA A 141 9.70 -6.63 17.17
CA ALA A 141 10.05 -5.32 17.74
C ALA A 141 9.57 -4.16 16.86
N ALA A 142 9.62 -4.34 15.53
CA ALA A 142 9.08 -3.39 14.59
C ALA A 142 7.56 -3.23 14.72
N LEU A 143 6.81 -4.32 14.90
CA LEU A 143 5.37 -4.26 15.16
C LEU A 143 5.05 -3.49 16.43
N ASP A 144 5.75 -3.75 17.53
CA ASP A 144 5.52 -3.01 18.77
C ASP A 144 5.78 -1.50 18.58
N THR A 145 6.86 -1.14 17.90
CA THR A 145 7.16 0.26 17.54
C THR A 145 6.02 0.88 16.73
N LEU A 146 5.49 0.19 15.71
CA LEU A 146 4.40 0.71 14.87
C LEU A 146 3.08 0.82 15.64
N ILE A 147 2.81 -0.12 16.55
CA ILE A 147 1.65 -0.07 17.45
C ILE A 147 1.75 1.17 18.37
N GLU A 148 2.91 1.41 19.00
CA GLU A 148 3.16 2.59 19.84
C GLU A 148 3.03 3.90 19.07
N LEU A 149 3.45 3.91 17.79
CA LEU A 149 3.28 5.03 16.89
C LEU A 149 1.83 5.18 16.38
N GLY A 150 0.94 4.22 16.70
CA GLY A 150 -0.48 4.24 16.35
C GLY A 150 -0.74 4.01 14.86
N PHE A 151 0.08 3.20 14.19
CA PHE A 151 -0.22 2.74 12.84
C PHE A 151 -1.46 1.85 12.82
N THR A 152 -2.25 1.99 11.77
CA THR A 152 -3.48 1.19 11.59
C THR A 152 -3.17 -0.20 11.06
N ARG A 153 -2.10 -0.30 10.23
CA ARG A 153 -1.82 -1.47 9.42
C ARG A 153 -0.34 -1.61 9.06
N VAL A 154 0.08 -2.84 8.85
CA VAL A 154 1.35 -3.19 8.20
C VAL A 154 1.05 -4.00 6.94
N LEU A 155 1.66 -3.62 5.81
CA LEU A 155 1.66 -4.37 4.56
C LEU A 155 2.96 -5.19 4.49
N THR A 156 2.83 -6.51 4.45
CA THR A 156 3.98 -7.41 4.52
C THR A 156 3.77 -8.71 3.74
N SER A 157 4.85 -9.30 3.27
CA SER A 157 4.90 -10.67 2.76
C SER A 157 5.43 -11.69 3.79
N GLY A 158 5.54 -11.28 5.07
CA GLY A 158 6.16 -12.09 6.11
C GLY A 158 7.68 -12.07 6.07
N GLY A 159 8.30 -10.98 5.57
CA GLY A 159 9.76 -10.88 5.44
C GLY A 159 10.36 -11.67 4.28
N ALA A 160 9.53 -12.36 3.50
CA ALA A 160 9.96 -13.11 2.32
C ALA A 160 9.91 -12.24 1.04
N ALA A 161 10.52 -12.70 -0.03
CA ALA A 161 10.41 -12.03 -1.33
C ALA A 161 8.96 -11.93 -1.82
N CYS A 162 8.17 -12.97 -1.57
CA CYS A 162 6.75 -13.07 -1.91
C CYS A 162 5.98 -13.87 -0.84
N VAL A 163 4.66 -13.64 -0.81
CA VAL A 163 3.73 -14.23 0.17
C VAL A 163 3.79 -15.76 0.27
N PRO A 164 3.90 -16.55 -0.82
CA PRO A 164 3.99 -18.01 -0.70
C PRO A 164 5.07 -18.49 0.26
N ASP A 165 6.21 -17.82 0.27
CA ASP A 165 7.36 -18.19 1.12
C ASP A 165 7.23 -17.65 2.55
N GLY A 166 6.31 -16.71 2.79
CA GLY A 166 6.11 -16.02 4.07
C GLY A 166 4.88 -16.42 4.88
N LEU A 167 4.09 -17.42 4.43
CA LEU A 167 2.82 -17.78 5.08
C LEU A 167 2.96 -18.11 6.57
N GLY A 168 4.01 -18.82 6.96
CA GLY A 168 4.29 -19.14 8.35
C GLY A 168 4.51 -17.89 9.20
N ARG A 169 5.34 -16.98 8.70
CA ARG A 169 5.63 -15.70 9.37
C ARG A 169 4.40 -14.79 9.42
N LEU A 170 3.57 -14.76 8.38
CA LEU A 170 2.32 -14.01 8.39
C LEU A 170 1.38 -14.47 9.51
N ARG A 171 1.28 -15.77 9.76
CA ARG A 171 0.53 -16.33 10.89
C ARG A 171 1.11 -15.87 12.22
N GLU A 172 2.42 -16.02 12.42
CA GLU A 172 3.10 -15.58 13.65
C GLU A 172 2.90 -14.08 13.92
N LEU A 173 3.03 -13.23 12.88
CA LEU A 173 2.81 -11.80 12.99
C LEU A 173 1.35 -11.46 13.32
N PHE A 174 0.39 -12.19 12.73
CA PHE A 174 -1.03 -12.01 13.02
C PHE A 174 -1.34 -12.37 14.48
N GLU A 175 -0.84 -13.52 14.96
CA GLU A 175 -1.02 -13.96 16.35
C GLU A 175 -0.37 -12.97 17.33
N TYR A 176 0.86 -12.52 17.03
CA TYR A 176 1.58 -11.55 17.86
C TYR A 176 0.88 -10.19 17.89
N ALA A 177 0.39 -9.73 16.76
CA ALA A 177 -0.35 -8.47 16.68
C ALA A 177 -1.58 -8.46 17.57
N ALA A 178 -2.25 -9.60 17.77
CA ALA A 178 -3.40 -9.79 18.67
C ALA A 178 -4.47 -8.68 18.49
N GLY A 179 -4.71 -8.24 17.26
CA GLY A 179 -5.69 -7.19 16.93
C GLY A 179 -5.23 -5.76 17.23
N ARG A 180 -4.03 -5.53 17.78
CA ARG A 180 -3.49 -4.20 18.09
C ARG A 180 -3.15 -3.38 16.82
N ILE A 181 -2.81 -4.08 15.74
CA ILE A 181 -2.53 -3.53 14.41
C ILE A 181 -2.99 -4.55 13.35
N GLN A 182 -3.49 -4.10 12.20
CA GLN A 182 -3.91 -4.99 11.13
C GLN A 182 -2.69 -5.51 10.35
N ILE A 183 -2.57 -6.83 10.23
CA ILE A 183 -1.61 -7.46 9.31
C ILE A 183 -2.31 -7.65 7.96
N GLN A 184 -1.76 -7.04 6.93
CA GLN A 184 -2.21 -7.12 5.55
C GLN A 184 -1.18 -7.87 4.72
N ALA A 185 -1.56 -9.00 4.16
CA ALA A 185 -0.68 -9.78 3.30
C ALA A 185 -0.57 -9.14 1.92
N GLY A 186 0.66 -8.89 1.44
CA GLY A 186 0.91 -8.36 0.11
C GLY A 186 2.33 -8.64 -0.37
N GLY A 187 2.47 -8.68 -1.69
CA GLY A 187 3.71 -9.07 -2.37
C GLY A 187 3.57 -10.44 -3.04
N GLY A 188 3.12 -10.46 -4.29
CA GLY A 188 2.90 -11.68 -5.05
C GLY A 188 1.62 -12.44 -4.68
N VAL A 189 0.62 -11.77 -4.10
CA VAL A 189 -0.69 -12.39 -3.85
C VAL A 189 -1.41 -12.64 -5.19
N THR A 190 -1.83 -13.89 -5.37
CA THR A 190 -2.69 -14.35 -6.47
C THR A 190 -4.01 -14.88 -5.92
N VAL A 191 -5.01 -15.03 -6.80
CA VAL A 191 -6.33 -15.54 -6.40
C VAL A 191 -6.22 -16.92 -5.73
N ASP A 192 -5.38 -17.79 -6.26
CA ASP A 192 -5.17 -19.17 -5.78
C ASP A 192 -4.53 -19.22 -4.37
N LEU A 193 -3.86 -18.16 -3.94
CA LEU A 193 -3.25 -18.07 -2.60
C LEU A 193 -4.24 -17.62 -1.52
N ILE A 194 -5.38 -17.05 -1.89
CA ILE A 194 -6.32 -16.49 -0.92
C ILE A 194 -6.81 -17.52 0.11
N PRO A 195 -7.13 -18.77 -0.26
CA PRO A 195 -7.49 -19.80 0.73
C PRO A 195 -6.40 -20.03 1.77
N ALA A 196 -5.14 -20.17 1.34
CA ALA A 196 -4.01 -20.35 2.26
C ALA A 196 -3.79 -19.13 3.15
N LEU A 197 -4.00 -17.91 2.62
CA LEU A 197 -3.94 -16.68 3.41
C LEU A 197 -5.05 -16.61 4.47
N LYS A 198 -6.25 -17.10 4.18
CA LYS A 198 -7.32 -17.22 5.20
C LYS A 198 -6.89 -18.09 6.37
N GLU A 199 -6.18 -19.19 6.12
CA GLU A 199 -5.69 -20.09 7.14
C GLU A 199 -4.61 -19.47 8.04
N THR A 200 -3.91 -18.42 7.60
CA THR A 200 -2.97 -17.68 8.45
C THR A 200 -3.65 -16.77 9.48
N GLY A 201 -4.94 -16.50 9.32
CA GLY A 201 -5.70 -15.58 10.16
C GLY A 201 -5.64 -14.12 9.72
N VAL A 202 -4.79 -13.72 8.77
CA VAL A 202 -4.71 -12.33 8.31
C VAL A 202 -6.06 -11.83 7.82
N SER A 203 -6.40 -10.61 8.20
CA SER A 203 -7.73 -10.05 7.95
C SER A 203 -7.83 -9.22 6.67
N ALA A 204 -6.69 -8.97 6.01
CA ALA A 204 -6.62 -8.17 4.80
C ALA A 204 -5.58 -8.71 3.81
N ILE A 205 -5.88 -8.57 2.53
CA ILE A 205 -4.98 -8.89 1.42
C ILE A 205 -4.82 -7.69 0.50
N HIS A 206 -3.64 -7.61 -0.11
CA HIS A 206 -3.28 -6.60 -1.10
C HIS A 206 -2.73 -7.27 -2.36
N LEU A 207 -3.30 -6.96 -3.51
CA LEU A 207 -2.85 -7.49 -4.79
C LEU A 207 -3.00 -6.46 -5.92
N SER A 208 -2.14 -6.59 -6.94
CA SER A 208 -2.17 -5.66 -8.08
C SER A 208 -3.27 -5.96 -9.10
N ALA A 209 -3.87 -7.15 -9.07
CA ALA A 209 -4.97 -7.56 -9.98
C ALA A 209 -4.79 -7.03 -11.42
N LYS A 210 -3.60 -7.22 -11.99
CA LYS A 210 -3.18 -6.55 -13.23
C LYS A 210 -3.17 -7.48 -14.44
N ARG A 211 -3.45 -6.90 -15.61
CA ARG A 211 -3.07 -7.44 -16.92
C ARG A 211 -1.99 -6.56 -17.54
N THR A 212 -1.10 -7.18 -18.29
CA THR A 212 -0.04 -6.48 -19.01
C THR A 212 -0.46 -6.33 -20.47
N MET A 213 -0.27 -5.14 -21.02
CA MET A 213 -0.60 -4.81 -22.40
C MET A 213 0.58 -4.12 -23.08
N THR A 214 0.70 -4.29 -24.38
CA THR A 214 1.63 -3.49 -25.18
C THR A 214 0.95 -2.19 -25.60
N SER A 215 1.65 -1.08 -25.46
CA SER A 215 1.19 0.25 -25.87
C SER A 215 2.24 0.94 -26.72
N ASP A 216 1.82 1.76 -27.65
CA ASP A 216 2.70 2.66 -28.40
C ASP A 216 2.99 3.88 -27.53
N GLY A 217 4.20 3.91 -26.92
CA GLY A 217 4.63 5.01 -26.07
C GLY A 217 5.06 6.27 -26.84
N GLY A 218 5.37 6.13 -28.13
CA GLY A 218 5.90 7.22 -28.96
C GLY A 218 7.22 7.79 -28.46
N PRO A 219 7.69 8.89 -29.06
CA PRO A 219 8.87 9.61 -28.60
C PRO A 219 8.68 10.15 -27.17
N GLY A 220 9.59 9.81 -26.27
CA GLY A 220 9.51 10.19 -24.85
C GLY A 220 8.65 9.29 -23.97
N GLY A 221 7.80 8.43 -24.54
CA GLY A 221 6.97 7.48 -23.80
C GLY A 221 7.53 6.04 -23.76
N GLY A 222 8.83 5.86 -24.04
CA GLY A 222 9.51 4.57 -24.04
C GLY A 222 9.57 3.87 -25.39
N GLY A 223 9.09 4.51 -26.48
CA GLY A 223 9.07 3.94 -27.85
C GLY A 223 7.91 3.00 -28.11
N ASN A 224 7.99 2.26 -29.22
CA ASN A 224 6.97 1.29 -29.60
C ASN A 224 7.07 0.01 -28.75
N GLY A 225 5.92 -0.57 -28.40
CA GLY A 225 5.88 -1.83 -27.67
C GLY A 225 6.16 -1.71 -26.17
N VAL A 226 5.95 -0.55 -25.57
CA VAL A 226 6.06 -0.37 -24.12
C VAL A 226 5.02 -1.19 -23.39
N MET A 227 5.47 -1.98 -22.44
CA MET A 227 4.60 -2.76 -21.57
C MET A 227 3.95 -1.85 -20.54
N VAL A 228 2.64 -1.83 -20.48
CA VAL A 228 1.84 -1.11 -19.47
C VAL A 228 0.96 -2.07 -18.70
N CYS A 229 0.75 -1.79 -17.43
CA CYS A 229 -0.18 -2.53 -16.59
C CYS A 229 -1.52 -1.78 -16.48
N ARG A 230 -2.60 -2.51 -16.54
CA ARG A 230 -3.97 -2.05 -16.26
C ARG A 230 -4.62 -2.99 -15.26
N THR A 231 -5.54 -2.48 -14.48
CA THR A 231 -6.35 -3.31 -13.59
C THR A 231 -7.21 -4.26 -14.42
N ASP A 232 -7.21 -5.52 -14.03
CA ASP A 232 -7.99 -6.57 -14.69
C ASP A 232 -9.26 -6.85 -13.89
N ARG A 233 -10.41 -6.61 -14.51
CA ARG A 233 -11.73 -6.75 -13.90
C ARG A 233 -12.00 -8.17 -13.40
N ASP A 234 -11.64 -9.17 -14.20
CA ASP A 234 -11.94 -10.56 -13.86
C ASP A 234 -11.05 -11.05 -12.70
N VAL A 235 -9.81 -10.60 -12.66
CA VAL A 235 -8.93 -10.89 -11.51
C VAL A 235 -9.43 -10.21 -10.23
N VAL A 236 -9.90 -8.96 -10.28
CA VAL A 236 -10.51 -8.29 -9.13
C VAL A 236 -11.73 -9.06 -8.64
N ARG A 237 -12.67 -9.39 -9.56
CA ARG A 237 -13.88 -10.17 -9.23
C ARG A 237 -13.55 -11.50 -8.58
N ALA A 238 -12.60 -12.24 -9.15
CA ALA A 238 -12.17 -13.53 -8.63
C ALA A 238 -11.53 -13.40 -7.22
N ALA A 239 -10.69 -12.38 -7.01
CA ALA A 239 -10.06 -12.13 -5.72
C ALA A 239 -11.10 -11.78 -4.64
N VAL A 240 -12.08 -10.92 -4.98
CA VAL A 240 -13.17 -10.56 -4.07
C VAL A 240 -14.01 -11.80 -3.73
N ALA A 241 -14.37 -12.61 -4.74
CA ALA A 241 -15.14 -13.84 -4.53
C ALA A 241 -14.38 -14.84 -3.63
N ALA A 242 -13.08 -15.04 -3.85
CA ALA A 242 -12.26 -15.94 -3.05
C ALA A 242 -12.06 -15.44 -1.60
N ALA A 243 -12.09 -14.12 -1.37
CA ALA A 243 -11.90 -13.51 -0.05
C ALA A 243 -13.18 -13.50 0.82
N ARG A 244 -14.36 -13.60 0.21
CA ARG A 244 -15.66 -13.72 0.92
C ARG A 244 -15.85 -15.11 1.47
#